data_06777c2ca86e7f1989c631984f859c05
#
_entry.id   06777c2ca86e7f1989c631984f859c05
#
_cell.length_a   1.000
_cell.length_b   1.000
_cell.length_c   1.000
_cell.angle_alpha   90.00
_cell.angle_beta   90.00
_cell.angle_gamma   90.00
#
_symmetry.space_group_name_H-M   'P 1'
#
loop_
_entity.id
_entity.type
_entity.pdbx_description
1 polymer ?
#
loop_
_entity_poly.entity_id
_entity_poly.type
_entity_poly.pdbx_seq_one_letter_code
_entity_poly.pdbx_strand_id
1 'polypeptide(L)'
;MIPRKHRPHARTLRVATVQFESQPGDKESNFATLEAFVRKAAYQGARLVVFPECCITGYWFLRNLTRKQLAGLAEPIPDGPSTRRLQALAQQHDITIGAGWVEAGRAGVFHNSYVVALPDGRLHRHRKLHAFEHPAIEGGAEFTVLDLPEGWRAGVLICYDCNLIENVRLTALQGAEILIAPHQTGGCRTRNPHLMGVIDRRIWERRREDPGAIRRELRGEKGRAWLMRWLPSRAHDNGLFLVFSNGVGVDDDEIRTGNAMVLDPYGRVLKETSRAGDAMVVTDLDAGLLPDSTGQVWMRARRPELYAPLAVPTGREQSVRKLKFSE
;
A
#
# COMPACT_ATOMS: atom_id res chain seq x y z
N MET A 1 -31.63 -4.73 30.00
CA MET A 1 -31.25 -3.63 29.09
C MET A 1 -30.10 -2.88 29.73
N ILE A 2 -28.85 -3.08 29.29
CA ILE A 2 -27.68 -2.36 29.82
C ILE A 2 -27.69 -0.96 29.16
N PRO A 3 -27.68 0.15 29.96
CA PRO A 3 -27.69 1.48 29.37
C PRO A 3 -26.48 1.69 28.47
N ARG A 4 -26.69 2.05 27.20
CA ARG A 4 -25.62 2.53 26.32
C ARG A 4 -25.02 3.78 26.95
N LYS A 5 -23.84 3.65 27.58
CA LYS A 5 -23.03 4.80 27.98
C LYS A 5 -22.85 5.68 26.75
N HIS A 6 -23.15 6.97 26.85
CA HIS A 6 -22.82 7.96 25.84
C HIS A 6 -21.32 7.82 25.52
N ARG A 7 -21.00 7.21 24.37
CA ARG A 7 -19.63 7.23 23.83
C ARG A 7 -19.38 8.69 23.42
N PRO A 8 -18.27 9.32 23.83
CA PRO A 8 -17.87 10.59 23.25
C PRO A 8 -17.85 10.41 21.73
N HIS A 9 -18.19 11.47 20.96
CA HIS A 9 -18.25 11.41 19.51
C HIS A 9 -16.99 10.71 18.99
N ALA A 10 -17.16 9.54 18.40
CA ALA A 10 -16.04 8.75 17.90
C ALA A 10 -15.36 9.58 16.79
N ARG A 11 -14.01 9.68 16.85
CA ARG A 11 -13.23 10.31 15.79
C ARG A 11 -13.59 9.65 14.47
N THR A 12 -13.83 10.45 13.45
CA THR A 12 -14.00 9.96 12.08
C THR A 12 -12.87 10.53 11.21
N LEU A 13 -12.40 9.75 10.25
CA LEU A 13 -11.43 10.19 9.27
C LEU A 13 -11.92 9.82 7.87
N ARG A 14 -12.12 10.80 7.01
CA ARG A 14 -12.41 10.52 5.60
C ARG A 14 -11.12 10.24 4.86
N VAL A 15 -11.04 9.05 4.25
CA VAL A 15 -9.87 8.59 3.52
C VAL A 15 -10.19 8.32 2.07
N ALA A 16 -9.20 8.53 1.22
CA ALA A 16 -9.23 8.15 -0.18
C ALA A 16 -8.14 7.12 -0.47
N THR A 17 -8.43 6.12 -1.30
CA THR A 17 -7.43 5.24 -1.87
C THR A 17 -7.55 5.19 -3.38
N VAL A 18 -6.41 5.20 -4.06
CA VAL A 18 -6.31 5.34 -5.51
C VAL A 18 -5.72 4.09 -6.13
N GLN A 19 -6.22 3.71 -7.29
CA GLN A 19 -5.51 2.87 -8.24
C GLN A 19 -5.29 3.66 -9.52
N PHE A 20 -4.10 3.59 -10.09
CA PHE A 20 -3.83 4.16 -11.41
C PHE A 20 -2.68 3.45 -12.12
N GLU A 21 -2.64 3.61 -13.47
CA GLU A 21 -1.62 3.07 -14.34
C GLU A 21 -0.44 4.04 -14.40
N SER A 22 0.63 3.75 -13.63
CA SER A 22 1.83 4.60 -13.64
C SER A 22 2.64 4.41 -14.92
N GLN A 23 3.09 5.51 -15.50
CA GLN A 23 3.96 5.50 -16.67
C GLN A 23 5.40 5.20 -16.26
N PRO A 24 6.04 4.15 -16.82
CA PRO A 24 7.40 3.76 -16.47
C PRO A 24 8.42 4.88 -16.70
N GLY A 25 9.06 5.35 -15.61
CA GLY A 25 10.08 6.41 -15.66
C GLY A 25 9.59 7.83 -15.87
N ASP A 26 8.33 8.03 -16.22
CA ASP A 26 7.75 9.36 -16.48
C ASP A 26 7.13 9.95 -15.20
N LYS A 27 7.99 10.54 -14.36
CA LYS A 27 7.55 11.14 -13.11
C LYS A 27 6.58 12.32 -13.32
N GLU A 28 6.72 13.09 -14.40
CA GLU A 28 5.85 14.24 -14.65
C GLU A 28 4.42 13.81 -14.95
N SER A 29 4.21 12.86 -15.84
CA SER A 29 2.89 12.29 -16.12
C SER A 29 2.27 11.63 -14.88
N ASN A 30 3.09 10.91 -14.11
CA ASN A 30 2.64 10.27 -12.87
C ASN A 30 2.21 11.30 -11.81
N PHE A 31 2.98 12.39 -11.66
CA PHE A 31 2.59 13.49 -10.78
C PHE A 31 1.34 14.22 -11.27
N ALA A 32 1.18 14.45 -12.57
CA ALA A 32 -0.04 15.08 -13.09
C ALA A 32 -1.30 14.27 -12.75
N THR A 33 -1.21 12.93 -12.86
CA THR A 33 -2.27 12.01 -12.45
C THR A 33 -2.50 12.08 -10.92
N LEU A 34 -1.44 12.02 -10.12
CA LEU A 34 -1.49 12.12 -8.67
C LEU A 34 -2.17 13.42 -8.23
N GLU A 35 -1.75 14.57 -8.77
CA GLU A 35 -2.30 15.89 -8.45
C GLU A 35 -3.81 15.97 -8.77
N ALA A 36 -4.23 15.40 -9.89
CA ALA A 36 -5.65 15.36 -10.24
C ALA A 36 -6.46 14.59 -9.19
N PHE A 37 -5.94 13.46 -8.70
CA PHE A 37 -6.59 12.69 -7.63
C PHE A 37 -6.52 13.38 -6.27
N VAL A 38 -5.43 14.05 -5.93
CA VAL A 38 -5.32 14.84 -4.69
C VAL A 38 -6.39 15.93 -4.66
N ARG A 39 -6.51 16.73 -5.73
CA ARG A 39 -7.57 17.75 -5.84
C ARG A 39 -8.96 17.15 -5.69
N LYS A 40 -9.21 16.01 -6.34
CA LYS A 40 -10.50 15.33 -6.26
C LYS A 40 -10.78 14.77 -4.86
N ALA A 41 -9.77 14.22 -4.17
CA ALA A 41 -9.88 13.71 -2.80
C ALA A 41 -10.17 14.86 -1.82
N ALA A 42 -9.43 15.96 -1.91
CA ALA A 42 -9.64 17.15 -1.10
C ALA A 42 -11.03 17.76 -1.32
N TYR A 43 -11.48 17.87 -2.59
CA TYR A 43 -12.85 18.33 -2.91
C TYR A 43 -13.94 17.46 -2.29
N GLN A 44 -13.70 16.14 -2.14
CA GLN A 44 -14.60 15.21 -1.46
C GLN A 44 -14.41 15.18 0.06
N GLY A 45 -13.59 16.07 0.61
CA GLY A 45 -13.35 16.22 2.05
C GLY A 45 -12.46 15.12 2.64
N ALA A 46 -11.70 14.37 1.84
CA ALA A 46 -10.72 13.43 2.35
C ALA A 46 -9.57 14.16 3.06
N ARG A 47 -9.10 13.58 4.17
CA ARG A 47 -7.97 14.08 4.98
C ARG A 47 -6.72 13.23 4.80
N LEU A 48 -6.86 12.04 4.20
CA LEU A 48 -5.77 11.14 3.82
C LEU A 48 -6.05 10.60 2.42
N VAL A 49 -5.08 10.66 1.53
CA VAL A 49 -5.12 9.98 0.24
C VAL A 49 -3.89 9.09 0.06
N VAL A 50 -4.13 7.83 -0.34
CA VAL A 50 -3.11 6.78 -0.47
C VAL A 50 -2.98 6.38 -1.94
N PHE A 51 -1.75 6.46 -2.47
CA PHE A 51 -1.38 6.07 -3.83
C PHE A 51 -0.59 4.76 -3.85
N PRO A 52 -0.47 4.08 -5.02
CA PRO A 52 0.23 2.80 -5.12
C PRO A 52 1.74 2.89 -4.81
N GLU A 53 2.34 1.74 -4.56
CA GLU A 53 3.78 1.52 -4.48
C GLU A 53 4.50 2.03 -5.73
N CYS A 54 5.65 2.70 -5.57
CA CYS A 54 6.47 3.24 -6.68
C CYS A 54 5.67 4.01 -7.75
N CYS A 55 4.52 4.59 -7.37
CA CYS A 55 3.61 5.23 -8.33
C CYS A 55 4.20 6.43 -9.06
N ILE A 56 5.25 7.07 -8.51
CA ILE A 56 5.94 8.19 -9.15
C ILE A 56 6.96 7.72 -10.19
N THR A 57 7.71 6.66 -9.89
CA THR A 57 8.76 6.16 -10.78
C THR A 57 8.28 5.08 -11.75
N GLY A 58 7.13 4.44 -11.49
CA GLY A 58 6.75 3.15 -12.07
C GLY A 58 7.43 2.00 -11.33
N TYR A 59 7.00 0.75 -11.59
CA TYR A 59 7.37 -0.37 -10.74
C TYR A 59 8.07 -1.52 -11.47
N TRP A 60 7.37 -2.33 -12.25
CA TRP A 60 7.91 -3.64 -12.67
C TRP A 60 9.02 -3.56 -13.70
N PHE A 61 9.07 -2.48 -14.50
CA PHE A 61 10.16 -2.21 -15.44
C PHE A 61 11.51 -1.95 -14.73
N LEU A 62 11.51 -1.60 -13.42
CA LEU A 62 12.72 -1.34 -12.63
C LEU A 62 13.70 -2.51 -12.70
N ARG A 63 13.21 -3.75 -12.76
CA ARG A 63 14.05 -4.97 -12.84
C ARG A 63 14.91 -5.03 -14.10
N ASN A 64 14.52 -4.33 -15.16
CA ASN A 64 15.18 -4.30 -16.46
C ASN A 64 16.22 -3.18 -16.57
N LEU A 65 16.29 -2.27 -15.61
CA LEU A 65 17.19 -1.14 -15.63
C LEU A 65 18.62 -1.56 -15.28
N THR A 66 19.61 -0.89 -15.91
CA THR A 66 20.97 -0.91 -15.38
C THR A 66 21.05 -0.08 -14.11
N ARG A 67 22.07 -0.33 -13.27
CA ARG A 67 22.31 0.48 -12.06
C ARG A 67 22.41 1.98 -12.38
N LYS A 68 22.99 2.36 -13.52
CA LYS A 68 23.11 3.75 -13.96
C LYS A 68 21.77 4.37 -14.29
N GLN A 69 20.89 3.63 -14.96
CA GLN A 69 19.52 4.08 -15.27
C GLN A 69 18.69 4.22 -13.98
N LEU A 70 18.81 3.24 -13.07
CA LEU A 70 18.16 3.31 -11.76
C LEU A 70 18.61 4.53 -10.96
N ALA A 71 19.92 4.85 -10.99
CA ALA A 71 20.48 6.04 -10.34
C ALA A 71 19.94 7.35 -10.93
N GLY A 72 19.71 7.40 -12.25
CA GLY A 72 19.09 8.56 -12.91
C GLY A 72 17.62 8.75 -12.58
N LEU A 73 16.94 7.68 -12.16
CA LEU A 73 15.53 7.71 -11.78
C LEU A 73 15.33 8.02 -10.29
N ALA A 74 16.22 7.52 -9.43
CA ALA A 74 16.14 7.62 -7.98
C ALA A 74 16.34 9.06 -7.47
N GLU A 75 15.68 9.38 -6.36
CA GLU A 75 15.78 10.70 -5.72
C GLU A 75 16.06 10.55 -4.22
N PRO A 76 16.83 11.47 -3.62
CA PRO A 76 17.02 11.47 -2.18
C PRO A 76 15.72 11.83 -1.44
N ILE A 77 15.55 11.28 -0.25
CA ILE A 77 14.48 11.63 0.69
C ILE A 77 15.16 12.11 1.98
N PRO A 78 14.85 13.33 2.50
CA PRO A 78 13.71 14.20 2.13
C PRO A 78 14.01 15.21 1.00
N ASP A 79 15.22 15.39 0.53
CA ASP A 79 15.66 16.57 -0.21
C ASP A 79 15.38 16.52 -1.73
N GLY A 80 14.77 15.45 -2.22
CA GLY A 80 14.47 15.26 -3.64
C GLY A 80 13.31 16.12 -4.17
N PRO A 81 13.25 16.37 -5.49
CA PRO A 81 12.19 17.15 -6.11
C PRO A 81 10.79 16.53 -5.89
N SER A 82 10.68 15.20 -5.96
CA SER A 82 9.40 14.50 -5.69
C SER A 82 8.92 14.73 -4.27
N THR A 83 9.82 14.71 -3.28
CA THR A 83 9.45 15.00 -1.88
C THR A 83 8.92 16.42 -1.72
N ARG A 84 9.63 17.41 -2.27
CA ARG A 84 9.20 18.83 -2.19
C ARG A 84 7.84 19.03 -2.86
N ARG A 85 7.61 18.43 -4.03
CA ARG A 85 6.34 18.53 -4.74
C ARG A 85 5.20 17.89 -3.96
N LEU A 86 5.43 16.71 -3.40
CA LEU A 86 4.43 16.01 -2.58
C LEU A 86 4.07 16.82 -1.33
N GLN A 87 5.07 17.41 -0.66
CA GLN A 87 4.88 18.25 0.52
C GLN A 87 4.09 19.53 0.19
N ALA A 88 4.43 20.18 -0.91
CA ALA A 88 3.70 21.37 -1.38
C ALA A 88 2.22 21.06 -1.66
N LEU A 89 1.93 19.92 -2.30
CA LEU A 89 0.56 19.48 -2.54
C LEU A 89 -0.21 19.19 -1.25
N ALA A 90 0.44 18.52 -0.28
CA ALA A 90 -0.17 18.22 1.02
C ALA A 90 -0.57 19.52 1.76
N GLN A 91 0.32 20.50 1.78
CA GLN A 91 0.06 21.82 2.37
C GLN A 91 -1.01 22.60 1.61
N GLN A 92 -0.91 22.65 0.28
CA GLN A 92 -1.84 23.41 -0.58
C GLN A 92 -3.29 22.93 -0.43
N HIS A 93 -3.48 21.60 -0.29
CA HIS A 93 -4.82 21.00 -0.25
C HIS A 93 -5.28 20.59 1.15
N ASP A 94 -4.48 20.88 2.19
CA ASP A 94 -4.73 20.54 3.59
C ASP A 94 -5.11 19.04 3.76
N ILE A 95 -4.29 18.16 3.15
CA ILE A 95 -4.52 16.70 3.09
C ILE A 95 -3.21 15.94 3.28
N THR A 96 -3.25 14.85 4.04
CA THR A 96 -2.13 13.91 4.12
C THR A 96 -2.05 13.08 2.84
N ILE A 97 -0.86 12.99 2.23
CA ILE A 97 -0.64 12.28 0.97
C ILE A 97 0.42 11.20 1.15
N GLY A 98 0.07 9.95 0.82
CA GLY A 98 1.03 8.85 0.74
C GLY A 98 1.34 8.49 -0.71
N ALA A 99 2.63 8.49 -1.12
CA ALA A 99 3.09 8.09 -2.45
C ALA A 99 4.49 7.46 -2.41
N GLY A 100 4.81 6.62 -3.40
CA GLY A 100 6.06 5.85 -3.45
C GLY A 100 6.91 6.10 -4.68
N TRP A 101 8.23 5.97 -4.53
CA TRP A 101 9.25 6.03 -5.60
C TRP A 101 10.56 5.35 -5.19
N VAL A 102 11.50 5.25 -6.14
CA VAL A 102 12.85 4.75 -5.87
C VAL A 102 13.66 5.84 -5.17
N GLU A 103 14.07 5.57 -3.94
CA GLU A 103 14.92 6.45 -3.13
C GLU A 103 16.41 6.23 -3.48
N ALA A 104 17.16 7.31 -3.65
CA ALA A 104 18.61 7.31 -3.66
C ALA A 104 19.13 7.36 -2.22
N GLY A 105 19.61 6.21 -1.72
CA GLY A 105 20.21 6.09 -0.41
C GLY A 105 21.70 6.48 -0.39
N ARG A 106 22.35 6.25 0.75
CA ARG A 106 23.79 6.51 0.90
C ARG A 106 24.63 5.49 0.11
N ALA A 107 25.84 5.87 -0.28
CA ALA A 107 26.82 5.00 -0.93
C ALA A 107 26.31 4.29 -2.20
N GLY A 108 25.37 4.90 -2.92
CA GLY A 108 24.81 4.33 -4.15
C GLY A 108 23.85 3.16 -3.93
N VAL A 109 23.36 2.95 -2.73
CA VAL A 109 22.26 2.03 -2.42
C VAL A 109 20.93 2.69 -2.79
N PHE A 110 19.97 1.89 -3.25
CA PHE A 110 18.64 2.36 -3.56
C PHE A 110 17.62 1.65 -2.67
N HIS A 111 16.44 2.30 -2.48
CA HIS A 111 15.34 1.70 -1.75
C HIS A 111 14.03 1.93 -2.50
N ASN A 112 13.11 0.97 -2.38
CA ASN A 112 11.70 1.18 -2.68
C ASN A 112 11.09 1.86 -1.45
N SER A 113 10.76 3.14 -1.58
CA SER A 113 10.35 3.98 -0.44
C SER A 113 8.96 4.57 -0.65
N TYR A 114 8.24 4.70 0.46
CA TYR A 114 6.95 5.35 0.53
C TYR A 114 7.03 6.55 1.47
N VAL A 115 6.58 7.69 1.00
CA VAL A 115 6.58 8.94 1.76
C VAL A 115 5.14 9.29 2.11
N VAL A 116 4.93 9.67 3.37
CA VAL A 116 3.69 10.26 3.85
C VAL A 116 3.99 11.73 4.16
N ALA A 117 3.45 12.63 3.35
CA ALA A 117 3.55 14.07 3.53
C ALA A 117 2.30 14.59 4.23
N LEU A 118 2.48 15.31 5.33
CA LEU A 118 1.42 15.87 6.14
C LEU A 118 1.20 17.36 5.80
N PRO A 119 -0.02 17.89 5.97
CA PRO A 119 -0.33 19.29 5.67
C PRO A 119 0.42 20.28 6.57
N ASP A 120 0.86 19.86 7.75
CA ASP A 120 1.68 20.67 8.66
C ASP A 120 3.19 20.71 8.32
N GLY A 121 3.58 20.08 7.22
CA GLY A 121 4.94 20.06 6.71
C GLY A 121 5.79 18.88 7.22
N ARG A 122 5.31 18.06 8.15
CA ARG A 122 6.00 16.84 8.55
C ARG A 122 6.04 15.83 7.41
N LEU A 123 7.14 15.08 7.35
CA LEU A 123 7.37 14.01 6.38
C LEU A 123 7.76 12.73 7.12
N HIS A 124 7.15 11.63 6.73
CA HIS A 124 7.53 10.31 7.19
C HIS A 124 7.89 9.44 5.99
N ARG A 125 8.99 8.67 6.12
CA ARG A 125 9.45 7.75 5.09
C ARG A 125 9.41 6.32 5.64
N HIS A 126 8.91 5.41 4.83
CA HIS A 126 9.04 3.97 5.04
C HIS A 126 9.79 3.35 3.86
N ARG A 127 10.81 2.54 4.12
CA ARG A 127 11.51 1.72 3.13
C ARG A 127 10.95 0.32 3.17
N LYS A 128 10.59 -0.22 2.01
CA LYS A 128 10.08 -1.59 1.89
C LYS A 128 11.01 -2.57 2.57
N LEU A 129 10.50 -3.37 3.49
CA LEU A 129 11.30 -4.31 4.27
C LEU A 129 11.78 -5.48 3.41
N HIS A 130 10.93 -5.96 2.51
CA HIS A 130 11.16 -7.12 1.66
C HIS A 130 11.25 -6.72 0.18
N ALA A 131 12.25 -5.91 -0.15
CA ALA A 131 12.48 -5.42 -1.51
C ALA A 131 13.06 -6.51 -2.41
N PHE A 132 12.58 -6.58 -3.67
CA PHE A 132 13.03 -7.55 -4.65
C PHE A 132 13.03 -7.03 -6.09
N GLU A 133 12.61 -5.80 -6.33
CA GLU A 133 12.35 -5.24 -7.65
C GLU A 133 13.59 -5.12 -8.53
N HIS A 134 14.75 -4.86 -7.91
CA HIS A 134 16.02 -4.72 -8.62
C HIS A 134 17.20 -5.16 -7.72
N PRO A 135 18.28 -5.77 -8.27
CA PRO A 135 19.44 -6.19 -7.48
C PRO A 135 20.13 -5.10 -6.63
N ALA A 136 20.04 -3.84 -7.06
CA ALA A 136 20.60 -2.69 -6.35
C ALA A 136 19.63 -2.02 -5.38
N ILE A 137 18.39 -2.51 -5.25
CA ILE A 137 17.41 -2.04 -4.27
C ILE A 137 17.50 -2.91 -3.02
N GLU A 138 17.81 -2.30 -1.89
CA GLU A 138 17.92 -2.96 -0.60
C GLU A 138 16.68 -2.75 0.26
N GLY A 139 16.39 -3.73 1.13
CA GLY A 139 15.31 -3.66 2.10
C GLY A 139 15.57 -2.62 3.18
N GLY A 140 14.49 -2.09 3.76
CA GLY A 140 14.51 -1.31 4.99
C GLY A 140 14.69 -2.20 6.22
N ALA A 141 14.94 -1.56 7.37
CA ALA A 141 15.14 -2.24 8.65
C ALA A 141 14.22 -1.73 9.77
N GLU A 142 13.29 -0.82 9.45
CA GLU A 142 12.49 -0.13 10.45
C GLU A 142 11.00 -0.18 10.11
N PHE A 143 10.18 -0.39 11.13
CA PHE A 143 8.73 -0.19 11.02
C PHE A 143 8.40 1.28 11.22
N THR A 144 7.48 1.80 10.42
CA THR A 144 7.07 3.19 10.46
C THR A 144 5.64 3.32 10.95
N VAL A 145 5.46 3.97 12.09
CA VAL A 145 4.15 4.41 12.62
C VAL A 145 4.23 5.91 12.85
N LEU A 146 3.21 6.63 12.45
CA LEU A 146 3.17 8.10 12.49
C LEU A 146 1.82 8.61 13.01
N ASP A 147 1.84 9.82 13.59
CA ASP A 147 0.64 10.50 14.05
C ASP A 147 0.10 11.40 12.94
N LEU A 148 -1.17 11.19 12.57
CA LEU A 148 -1.91 12.03 11.64
C LEU A 148 -2.52 13.24 12.37
N PRO A 149 -2.78 14.36 11.66
CA PRO A 149 -3.30 15.59 12.27
C PRO A 149 -4.61 15.39 13.04
N GLU A 150 -5.46 14.49 12.59
CA GLU A 150 -6.79 14.23 13.19
C GLU A 150 -6.73 13.30 14.43
N GLY A 151 -5.54 13.10 14.99
CA GLY A 151 -5.33 12.27 16.17
C GLY A 151 -5.40 10.76 15.92
N TRP A 152 -5.27 10.34 14.68
CA TRP A 152 -5.13 8.94 14.28
C TRP A 152 -3.65 8.55 14.18
N ARG A 153 -3.37 7.25 14.37
CA ARG A 153 -2.04 6.69 14.14
C ARG A 153 -2.04 5.75 12.95
N ALA A 154 -1.16 6.00 11.99
CA ALA A 154 -1.04 5.18 10.78
C ALA A 154 0.30 4.45 10.73
N GLY A 155 0.28 3.18 10.34
CA GLY A 155 1.47 2.42 9.98
C GLY A 155 1.57 2.28 8.46
N VAL A 156 2.77 2.08 7.94
CA VAL A 156 3.03 1.87 6.50
C VAL A 156 3.71 0.52 6.31
N LEU A 157 3.16 -0.30 5.41
CA LEU A 157 3.80 -1.53 4.92
C LEU A 157 3.61 -1.63 3.40
N ILE A 158 4.70 -1.84 2.67
CA ILE A 158 4.68 -1.81 1.21
C ILE A 158 4.53 -3.23 0.64
N CYS A 159 3.40 -3.49 -0.04
CA CYS A 159 3.16 -4.66 -0.88
C CYS A 159 3.50 -5.99 -0.17
N TYR A 160 4.60 -6.64 -0.54
CA TYR A 160 5.02 -7.92 0.03
C TYR A 160 5.15 -7.90 1.55
N ASP A 161 5.48 -6.76 2.14
CA ASP A 161 5.58 -6.62 3.60
C ASP A 161 4.27 -6.98 4.31
N CYS A 162 3.11 -6.71 3.66
CA CYS A 162 1.80 -7.05 4.19
C CYS A 162 1.48 -8.56 4.13
N ASN A 163 2.22 -9.34 3.34
CA ASN A 163 2.03 -10.79 3.28
C ASN A 163 2.49 -11.49 4.56
N LEU A 164 3.51 -10.95 5.22
CA LEU A 164 4.02 -11.47 6.48
C LEU A 164 3.18 -10.96 7.64
N ILE A 165 2.57 -11.89 8.37
CA ILE A 165 1.66 -11.57 9.47
C ILE A 165 2.38 -10.86 10.62
N GLU A 166 3.64 -11.18 10.85
CA GLU A 166 4.51 -10.59 11.86
C GLU A 166 4.68 -9.09 11.63
N ASN A 167 4.87 -8.66 10.38
CA ASN A 167 5.04 -7.24 10.05
C ASN A 167 3.79 -6.44 10.42
N VAL A 168 2.61 -6.94 10.06
CA VAL A 168 1.35 -6.26 10.37
C VAL A 168 1.10 -6.25 11.88
N ARG A 169 1.39 -7.39 12.55
CA ARG A 169 1.27 -7.49 14.01
C ARG A 169 2.20 -6.50 14.72
N LEU A 170 3.45 -6.39 14.31
CA LEU A 170 4.41 -5.44 14.89
C LEU A 170 3.98 -4.00 14.68
N THR A 171 3.50 -3.67 13.48
CA THR A 171 2.96 -2.34 13.17
C THR A 171 1.76 -1.99 14.07
N ALA A 172 0.84 -2.93 14.26
CA ALA A 172 -0.32 -2.73 15.16
C ALA A 172 0.10 -2.60 16.64
N LEU A 173 1.08 -3.38 17.08
CA LEU A 173 1.62 -3.31 18.45
C LEU A 173 2.34 -1.98 18.75
N GLN A 174 2.87 -1.31 17.72
CA GLN A 174 3.39 0.05 17.84
C GLN A 174 2.27 1.11 17.89
N GLY A 175 1.01 0.69 17.88
CA GLY A 175 -0.16 1.54 18.07
C GLY A 175 -0.79 2.05 16.76
N ALA A 176 -0.50 1.45 15.61
CA ALA A 176 -1.20 1.81 14.38
C ALA A 176 -2.69 1.43 14.46
N GLU A 177 -3.55 2.39 14.15
CA GLU A 177 -5.01 2.24 14.02
C GLU A 177 -5.40 2.07 12.54
N ILE A 178 -4.54 2.56 11.64
CA ILE A 178 -4.68 2.48 10.18
C ILE A 178 -3.41 1.85 9.62
N LEU A 179 -3.56 0.86 8.73
CA LEU A 179 -2.47 0.36 7.90
C LEU A 179 -2.60 0.97 6.50
N ILE A 180 -1.64 1.79 6.12
CA ILE A 180 -1.44 2.26 4.75
C ILE A 180 -0.70 1.16 4.00
N ALA A 181 -1.36 0.57 3.01
CA ALA A 181 -0.89 -0.61 2.30
C ALA A 181 -0.80 -0.35 0.77
N PRO A 182 0.25 0.37 0.32
CA PRO A 182 0.50 0.58 -1.10
C PRO A 182 1.06 -0.68 -1.76
N HIS A 183 0.50 -1.05 -2.91
CA HIS A 183 0.83 -2.30 -3.62
C HIS A 183 1.04 -2.08 -5.12
N GLN A 184 1.69 -3.09 -5.72
CA GLN A 184 1.72 -3.36 -7.17
C GLN A 184 1.52 -4.87 -7.34
N THR A 185 0.29 -5.35 -7.12
CA THR A 185 0.00 -6.79 -7.04
C THR A 185 -1.20 -7.20 -7.90
N GLY A 186 -1.34 -8.51 -8.08
CA GLY A 186 -2.32 -9.10 -8.96
C GLY A 186 -1.84 -9.16 -10.42
N GLY A 187 -2.29 -10.18 -11.17
CA GLY A 187 -1.84 -10.40 -12.54
C GLY A 187 -0.36 -10.74 -12.69
N CYS A 188 0.29 -11.12 -11.58
CA CYS A 188 1.73 -11.37 -11.52
C CYS A 188 2.09 -12.78 -11.94
N ARG A 189 3.24 -12.93 -12.61
CA ARG A 189 3.87 -14.22 -12.84
C ARG A 189 4.28 -14.86 -11.52
N THR A 190 3.93 -16.11 -11.33
CA THR A 190 4.33 -16.90 -10.15
C THR A 190 4.70 -18.31 -10.58
N ARG A 191 5.55 -18.98 -9.79
CA ARG A 191 5.88 -20.38 -10.01
C ARG A 191 4.78 -21.35 -9.49
N ASN A 192 3.97 -20.85 -8.57
CA ASN A 192 2.92 -21.65 -7.97
C ASN A 192 1.62 -21.48 -8.76
N PRO A 193 1.05 -22.53 -9.35
CA PRO A 193 -0.16 -22.46 -10.17
C PRO A 193 -1.41 -22.08 -9.35
N HIS A 194 -1.34 -22.13 -8.03
CA HIS A 194 -2.44 -21.77 -7.12
C HIS A 194 -2.42 -20.28 -6.70
N LEU A 195 -1.46 -19.51 -7.19
CA LEU A 195 -1.31 -18.10 -6.86
C LEU A 195 -1.49 -17.25 -8.11
N MET A 196 -2.34 -16.23 -8.03
CA MET A 196 -2.50 -15.19 -9.07
C MET A 196 -2.42 -15.72 -10.52
N GLY A 197 -1.40 -15.32 -11.30
CA GLY A 197 -1.20 -15.65 -12.71
C GLY A 197 -1.33 -14.42 -13.59
N VAL A 198 -0.66 -14.46 -14.73
CA VAL A 198 -0.62 -13.34 -15.70
C VAL A 198 -1.98 -13.20 -16.41
N ILE A 199 -2.43 -11.97 -16.60
CA ILE A 199 -3.58 -11.63 -17.43
C ILE A 199 -3.07 -11.46 -18.87
N ASP A 200 -3.76 -12.08 -19.84
CA ASP A 200 -3.45 -11.87 -21.27
C ASP A 200 -3.63 -10.39 -21.63
N ARG A 201 -2.58 -9.80 -22.17
CA ARG A 201 -2.57 -8.38 -22.54
C ARG A 201 -3.69 -8.01 -23.52
N ARG A 202 -4.07 -8.93 -24.42
CA ARG A 202 -5.18 -8.73 -25.36
C ARG A 202 -6.52 -8.53 -24.64
N ILE A 203 -6.74 -9.17 -23.49
CA ILE A 203 -7.94 -8.95 -22.66
C ILE A 203 -7.96 -7.51 -22.12
N TRP A 204 -6.80 -7.02 -21.67
CA TRP A 204 -6.67 -5.64 -21.20
C TRP A 204 -6.87 -4.62 -22.33
N GLU A 205 -6.26 -4.84 -23.48
CA GLU A 205 -6.37 -3.95 -24.65
C GLU A 205 -7.82 -3.83 -25.12
N ARG A 206 -8.57 -4.94 -25.12
CA ARG A 206 -9.98 -5.00 -25.51
C ARG A 206 -10.96 -4.71 -24.38
N ARG A 207 -10.50 -4.19 -23.24
CA ARG A 207 -11.35 -3.97 -22.05
C ARG A 207 -12.54 -3.04 -22.23
N ARG A 208 -12.52 -2.18 -23.27
CA ARG A 208 -13.67 -1.32 -23.62
C ARG A 208 -14.68 -2.06 -24.52
N GLU A 209 -14.20 -2.99 -25.33
CA GLU A 209 -15.00 -3.80 -26.23
C GLU A 209 -15.65 -4.97 -25.48
N ASP A 210 -14.89 -5.63 -24.61
CA ASP A 210 -15.34 -6.73 -23.75
C ASP A 210 -15.04 -6.43 -22.25
N PRO A 211 -15.85 -5.56 -21.62
CA PRO A 211 -15.68 -5.24 -20.21
C PRO A 211 -15.98 -6.43 -19.28
N GLY A 212 -16.72 -7.43 -19.78
CA GLY A 212 -17.00 -8.66 -19.04
C GLY A 212 -15.76 -9.53 -18.87
N ALA A 213 -14.95 -9.72 -19.93
CA ALA A 213 -13.74 -10.51 -19.88
C ALA A 213 -12.73 -9.92 -18.89
N ILE A 214 -12.41 -8.64 -19.01
CA ILE A 214 -11.46 -8.01 -18.10
C ILE A 214 -11.98 -7.99 -16.64
N ARG A 215 -13.27 -7.78 -16.43
CA ARG A 215 -13.85 -7.82 -15.09
C ARG A 215 -13.69 -9.19 -14.42
N ARG A 216 -13.85 -10.30 -15.17
CA ARG A 216 -13.60 -11.65 -14.65
C ARG A 216 -12.16 -11.81 -14.19
N GLU A 217 -11.19 -11.34 -14.96
CA GLU A 217 -9.78 -11.39 -14.60
C GLU A 217 -9.48 -10.58 -13.33
N LEU A 218 -9.92 -9.30 -13.28
CA LEU A 218 -9.64 -8.41 -12.14
C LEU A 218 -10.33 -8.87 -10.85
N ARG A 219 -11.49 -9.51 -10.92
CA ARG A 219 -12.22 -10.00 -9.74
C ARG A 219 -11.92 -11.46 -9.40
N GLY A 220 -11.38 -12.22 -10.34
CA GLY A 220 -11.04 -13.64 -10.19
C GLY A 220 -9.76 -13.87 -9.39
N GLU A 221 -9.24 -15.10 -9.52
CA GLU A 221 -8.07 -15.61 -8.78
C GLU A 221 -6.78 -14.83 -9.05
N LYS A 222 -6.70 -14.12 -10.17
CA LYS A 222 -5.56 -13.27 -10.51
C LYS A 222 -5.57 -11.92 -9.78
N GLY A 223 -6.70 -11.50 -9.23
CA GLY A 223 -6.90 -10.20 -8.61
C GLY A 223 -7.64 -10.27 -7.28
N ARG A 224 -8.89 -9.80 -7.26
CA ARG A 224 -9.65 -9.64 -6.02
C ARG A 224 -9.80 -10.93 -5.21
N ALA A 225 -10.12 -12.04 -5.85
CA ALA A 225 -10.32 -13.31 -5.12
C ALA A 225 -9.04 -13.74 -4.40
N TRP A 226 -7.86 -13.52 -5.01
CA TRP A 226 -6.57 -13.71 -4.36
C TRP A 226 -6.39 -12.79 -3.14
N LEU A 227 -6.68 -11.51 -3.27
CA LEU A 227 -6.59 -10.53 -2.17
C LEU A 227 -7.47 -10.95 -0.99
N MET A 228 -8.69 -11.42 -1.26
CA MET A 228 -9.66 -11.79 -0.23
C MET A 228 -9.26 -13.06 0.55
N ARG A 229 -8.26 -13.82 0.11
CA ARG A 229 -7.73 -14.96 0.86
C ARG A 229 -6.91 -14.55 2.09
N TRP A 230 -6.32 -13.36 2.08
CA TRP A 230 -5.39 -12.95 3.12
C TRP A 230 -5.55 -11.50 3.61
N LEU A 231 -5.89 -10.55 2.74
CA LEU A 231 -5.92 -9.12 3.09
C LEU A 231 -6.91 -8.80 4.22
N PRO A 232 -8.15 -9.36 4.27
CA PRO A 232 -9.07 -9.12 5.36
C PRO A 232 -8.53 -9.52 6.74
N SER A 233 -7.79 -10.61 6.84
CA SER A 233 -7.21 -11.05 8.12
C SER A 233 -6.11 -10.11 8.61
N ARG A 234 -5.45 -9.35 7.73
CA ARG A 234 -4.50 -8.31 8.15
C ARG A 234 -5.18 -7.20 8.94
N ALA A 235 -6.39 -6.82 8.55
CA ALA A 235 -7.22 -5.87 9.30
C ALA A 235 -7.84 -6.52 10.54
N HIS A 236 -8.53 -7.65 10.35
CA HIS A 236 -9.28 -8.35 11.38
C HIS A 236 -8.42 -8.79 12.57
N ASP A 237 -7.35 -9.52 12.32
CA ASP A 237 -6.52 -10.12 13.38
C ASP A 237 -5.76 -9.06 14.20
N ASN A 238 -5.57 -7.89 13.62
CA ASN A 238 -4.86 -6.77 14.25
C ASN A 238 -5.79 -5.65 14.73
N GLY A 239 -7.10 -5.74 14.43
CA GLY A 239 -8.10 -4.78 14.88
C GLY A 239 -7.78 -3.35 14.42
N LEU A 240 -7.40 -3.18 13.15
CA LEU A 240 -7.07 -1.89 12.53
C LEU A 240 -7.81 -1.71 11.20
N PHE A 241 -7.95 -0.47 10.76
CA PHE A 241 -8.38 -0.17 9.40
C PHE A 241 -7.25 -0.45 8.42
N LEU A 242 -7.58 -0.89 7.20
CA LEU A 242 -6.60 -1.11 6.15
C LEU A 242 -6.99 -0.33 4.90
N VAL A 243 -6.10 0.57 4.45
CA VAL A 243 -6.25 1.38 3.26
C VAL A 243 -5.33 0.82 2.18
N PHE A 244 -5.89 -0.01 1.32
CA PHE A 244 -5.19 -0.70 0.24
C PHE A 244 -5.25 0.11 -1.05
N SER A 245 -4.08 0.51 -1.55
CA SER A 245 -3.89 1.16 -2.84
C SER A 245 -3.09 0.24 -3.76
N ASN A 246 -3.41 0.18 -5.05
CA ASN A 246 -2.76 -0.76 -5.96
C ASN A 246 -2.60 -0.18 -7.36
N GLY A 247 -1.57 -0.60 -8.09
CA GLY A 247 -1.48 -0.33 -9.51
C GLY A 247 -2.59 -1.02 -10.30
N VAL A 248 -2.97 -0.44 -11.44
CA VAL A 248 -3.92 -1.02 -12.39
C VAL A 248 -3.41 -0.80 -13.81
N GLY A 249 -3.59 -1.77 -14.68
CA GLY A 249 -3.17 -1.64 -16.08
C GLY A 249 -1.80 -2.23 -16.36
N VAL A 250 -1.23 -1.82 -17.49
CA VAL A 250 0.05 -2.36 -17.98
C VAL A 250 1.19 -1.93 -17.07
N ASP A 251 1.96 -2.91 -16.60
CA ASP A 251 3.18 -2.72 -15.83
C ASP A 251 4.24 -3.66 -16.38
N ASP A 252 4.95 -3.21 -17.38
CA ASP A 252 5.90 -3.94 -18.23
C ASP A 252 5.24 -5.15 -18.95
N ASP A 253 5.57 -6.38 -18.56
CA ASP A 253 4.99 -7.60 -19.16
C ASP A 253 3.79 -8.17 -18.37
N GLU A 254 3.33 -7.46 -17.36
CA GLU A 254 2.20 -7.88 -16.51
C GLU A 254 1.05 -6.85 -16.54
N ILE A 255 -0.14 -7.27 -16.11
CA ILE A 255 -1.31 -6.41 -15.96
C ILE A 255 -1.68 -6.35 -14.48
N ARG A 256 -1.49 -5.22 -13.84
CA ARG A 256 -1.92 -4.99 -12.45
C ARG A 256 -3.44 -4.94 -12.35
N THR A 257 -3.98 -5.47 -11.27
CA THR A 257 -5.42 -5.73 -11.17
C THR A 257 -6.22 -4.64 -10.47
N GLY A 258 -5.57 -3.60 -9.95
CA GLY A 258 -6.27 -2.56 -9.20
C GLY A 258 -6.90 -3.10 -7.92
N ASN A 259 -8.21 -3.01 -7.82
CA ASN A 259 -9.00 -3.40 -6.65
C ASN A 259 -8.65 -2.57 -5.40
N ALA A 260 -8.36 -1.27 -5.56
CA ALA A 260 -8.19 -0.38 -4.42
C ALA A 260 -9.38 -0.47 -3.48
N MET A 261 -9.14 -0.64 -2.19
CA MET A 261 -10.18 -0.88 -1.19
C MET A 261 -9.81 -0.37 0.20
N VAL A 262 -10.84 -0.18 1.02
CA VAL A 262 -10.70 0.13 2.45
C VAL A 262 -11.43 -0.93 3.24
N LEU A 263 -10.75 -1.49 4.25
CA LEU A 263 -11.31 -2.49 5.15
C LEU A 263 -11.42 -1.94 6.57
N ASP A 264 -12.42 -2.39 7.30
CA ASP A 264 -12.62 -2.06 8.70
C ASP A 264 -11.88 -3.05 9.65
N PRO A 265 -11.84 -2.78 10.97
CA PRO A 265 -11.17 -3.65 11.95
C PRO A 265 -11.76 -5.06 12.10
N TYR A 266 -12.87 -5.34 11.43
CA TYR A 266 -13.47 -6.69 11.34
C TYR A 266 -13.16 -7.38 10.01
N GLY A 267 -12.29 -6.82 9.17
CA GLY A 267 -11.92 -7.35 7.86
C GLY A 267 -13.01 -7.19 6.80
N ARG A 268 -14.06 -6.41 7.05
CA ARG A 268 -15.12 -6.13 6.08
C ARG A 268 -14.67 -5.04 5.11
N VAL A 269 -14.99 -5.22 3.82
CA VAL A 269 -14.73 -4.19 2.82
C VAL A 269 -15.75 -3.06 2.98
N LEU A 270 -15.31 -1.88 3.39
CA LEU A 270 -16.13 -0.68 3.48
C LEU A 270 -16.42 -0.08 2.10
N LYS A 271 -15.38 -0.02 1.27
CA LYS A 271 -15.47 0.51 -0.09
C LYS A 271 -14.39 -0.12 -0.96
N GLU A 272 -14.70 -0.39 -2.21
CA GLU A 272 -13.74 -0.91 -3.21
C GLU A 272 -14.08 -0.42 -4.61
N THR A 273 -13.13 -0.56 -5.53
CA THR A 273 -13.34 -0.42 -6.97
C THR A 273 -12.82 -1.63 -7.72
N SER A 274 -13.50 -2.04 -8.77
CA SER A 274 -13.04 -3.07 -9.71
C SER A 274 -12.96 -2.52 -11.14
N ARG A 275 -12.78 -1.20 -11.27
CA ARG A 275 -12.67 -0.54 -12.58
C ARG A 275 -11.38 -0.97 -13.28
N ALA A 276 -11.46 -1.27 -14.56
CA ALA A 276 -10.32 -1.54 -15.43
C ALA A 276 -9.69 -0.22 -15.92
N GLY A 277 -9.06 0.50 -15.01
CA GLY A 277 -8.42 1.80 -15.23
C GLY A 277 -8.36 2.62 -13.94
N ASP A 278 -7.89 3.84 -14.08
CA ASP A 278 -7.70 4.78 -12.97
C ASP A 278 -8.99 5.04 -12.21
N ALA A 279 -8.91 4.94 -10.90
CA ALA A 279 -10.06 5.11 -10.03
C ALA A 279 -9.65 5.49 -8.60
N MET A 280 -10.57 6.12 -7.90
CA MET A 280 -10.44 6.46 -6.49
C MET A 280 -11.73 6.07 -5.76
N VAL A 281 -11.60 5.52 -4.57
CA VAL A 281 -12.72 5.32 -3.64
C VAL A 281 -12.50 6.17 -2.39
N VAL A 282 -13.59 6.71 -1.85
CA VAL A 282 -13.59 7.56 -0.65
C VAL A 282 -14.59 6.99 0.35
N THR A 283 -14.19 6.89 1.62
CA THR A 283 -15.04 6.40 2.71
C THR A 283 -14.60 6.99 4.04
N ASP A 284 -15.48 6.90 5.04
CA ASP A 284 -15.19 7.36 6.40
C ASP A 284 -14.77 6.16 7.27
N LEU A 285 -13.72 6.36 8.09
CA LEU A 285 -13.29 5.46 9.15
C LEU A 285 -13.91 5.93 10.46
N ASP A 286 -14.57 5.03 11.19
CA ASP A 286 -15.15 5.31 12.50
C ASP A 286 -14.28 4.68 13.60
N ALA A 287 -13.54 5.50 14.36
CA ALA A 287 -12.70 5.03 15.46
C ALA A 287 -13.49 4.25 16.54
N GLY A 288 -14.79 4.42 16.61
CA GLY A 288 -15.64 3.66 17.50
C GLY A 288 -15.65 2.16 17.25
N LEU A 289 -15.18 1.71 16.08
CA LEU A 289 -15.03 0.29 15.73
C LEU A 289 -13.76 -0.35 16.31
N LEU A 290 -12.75 0.44 16.72
CA LEU A 290 -11.45 -0.07 17.14
C LEU A 290 -11.48 -0.78 18.52
N PRO A 291 -12.01 -0.19 19.62
CA PRO A 291 -11.76 -0.67 20.98
C PRO A 291 -12.22 -2.09 21.25
N ASP A 292 -13.36 -2.48 20.67
CA ASP A 292 -14.00 -3.78 20.89
C ASP A 292 -13.90 -4.71 19.67
N SER A 293 -13.06 -4.34 18.68
CA SER A 293 -12.80 -5.22 17.54
C SER A 293 -12.12 -6.50 17.98
N THR A 294 -12.41 -7.60 17.29
CA THR A 294 -11.88 -8.93 17.62
C THR A 294 -10.35 -8.92 17.74
N GLY A 295 -9.66 -8.30 16.80
CA GLY A 295 -8.20 -8.19 16.81
C GLY A 295 -7.66 -7.42 18.01
N GLN A 296 -8.31 -6.32 18.41
CA GLN A 296 -7.91 -5.57 19.61
C GLN A 296 -8.11 -6.39 20.89
N VAL A 297 -9.19 -7.17 20.98
CA VAL A 297 -9.41 -8.09 22.11
C VAL A 297 -8.30 -9.15 22.13
N TRP A 298 -7.98 -9.76 21.01
CA TRP A 298 -6.92 -10.77 20.90
C TRP A 298 -5.54 -10.20 21.22
N MET A 299 -5.23 -8.97 20.78
CA MET A 299 -3.97 -8.33 21.12
C MET A 299 -3.79 -8.11 22.62
N ARG A 300 -4.86 -7.78 23.34
CA ARG A 300 -4.83 -7.66 24.82
C ARG A 300 -4.69 -9.02 25.53
N ALA A 301 -5.13 -10.10 24.90
CA ALA A 301 -5.02 -11.46 25.43
C ALA A 301 -3.69 -12.17 25.08
N ARG A 302 -2.75 -11.49 24.40
CA ARG A 302 -1.45 -12.05 24.03
C ARG A 302 -0.65 -12.47 25.27
N ARG A 303 0.14 -13.52 25.07
CA ARG A 303 1.10 -14.04 26.05
C ARG A 303 2.53 -13.92 25.48
N PRO A 304 3.13 -12.70 25.58
CA PRO A 304 4.44 -12.42 24.96
C PRO A 304 5.56 -13.38 25.37
N GLU A 305 5.49 -13.90 26.59
CA GLU A 305 6.45 -14.86 27.14
C GLU A 305 6.53 -16.18 26.37
N LEU A 306 5.53 -16.48 25.52
CA LEU A 306 5.51 -17.68 24.66
C LEU A 306 6.07 -17.44 23.27
N TYR A 307 6.32 -16.18 22.87
CA TYR A 307 6.59 -15.82 21.48
C TYR A 307 8.07 -15.62 21.16
N ALA A 308 8.97 -15.82 22.14
CA ALA A 308 10.41 -15.74 21.92
C ALA A 308 10.90 -16.57 20.70
N PRO A 309 10.38 -17.79 20.43
CA PRO A 309 10.80 -18.59 19.27
C PRO A 309 10.54 -17.92 17.92
N LEU A 310 9.59 -16.97 17.82
CA LEU A 310 9.33 -16.23 16.55
C LEU A 310 10.51 -15.33 16.14
N ALA A 311 11.36 -14.93 17.09
CA ALA A 311 12.53 -14.11 16.82
C ALA A 311 13.81 -14.93 16.59
N VAL A 312 13.72 -16.26 16.66
CA VAL A 312 14.87 -17.15 16.47
C VAL A 312 14.88 -17.66 15.03
N PRO A 313 15.98 -17.47 14.27
CA PRO A 313 16.09 -17.99 12.92
C PRO A 313 15.93 -19.52 12.89
N THR A 314 15.14 -20.02 11.97
CA THR A 314 14.93 -21.47 11.75
C THR A 314 15.95 -22.08 10.79
N GLY A 315 16.73 -21.20 10.08
CA GLY A 315 17.64 -21.58 9.01
C GLY A 315 16.94 -21.86 7.67
N ARG A 316 15.62 -21.64 7.60
CA ARG A 316 14.82 -21.77 6.36
C ARG A 316 14.56 -20.42 5.68
N GLU A 317 14.86 -19.32 6.37
CA GLU A 317 14.63 -17.97 5.87
C GLU A 317 15.48 -17.69 4.63
N GLN A 318 14.84 -17.13 3.61
CA GLN A 318 15.50 -16.75 2.36
C GLN A 318 15.10 -15.34 1.97
N SER A 319 15.97 -14.65 1.26
CA SER A 319 15.60 -13.35 0.72
C SER A 319 14.44 -13.49 -0.27
N VAL A 320 13.51 -12.53 -0.25
CA VAL A 320 12.35 -12.52 -1.15
C VAL A 320 12.79 -12.58 -2.62
N ARG A 321 13.90 -11.93 -2.95
CA ARG A 321 14.50 -11.99 -4.28
C ARG A 321 14.83 -13.41 -4.69
N LYS A 322 15.51 -14.18 -3.83
CA LYS A 322 15.83 -15.58 -4.09
C LYS A 322 14.56 -16.41 -4.30
N LEU A 323 13.54 -16.20 -3.45
CA LEU A 323 12.26 -16.91 -3.58
C LEU A 323 11.50 -16.57 -4.88
N LYS A 324 11.65 -15.33 -5.39
CA LYS A 324 10.97 -14.86 -6.60
C LYS A 324 11.71 -15.24 -7.89
N PHE A 325 13.05 -15.20 -7.89
CA PHE A 325 13.89 -15.26 -9.11
C PHE A 325 14.92 -16.38 -9.10
N SER A 326 15.09 -17.17 -8.03
CA SER A 326 15.98 -18.34 -8.11
C SER A 326 15.44 -19.34 -9.11
N GLU A 327 16.28 -19.75 -10.04
CA GLU A 327 16.06 -20.85 -10.96
C GLU A 327 16.00 -22.19 -10.24
#